data_5bc04788aa840d230cb0f617944b6e19
#
_entry.id   5bc04788aa840d230cb0f617944b6e19
#
_cell.length_a   1.000
_cell.length_b   1.000
_cell.length_c   1.000
_cell.angle_alpha   90.00
_cell.angle_beta   90.00
_cell.angle_gamma   90.00
#
_symmetry.space_group_name_H-M   'P 1'
#
loop_
_entity.id
_entity.type
_entity.pdbx_description
1 polymer ?
#
loop_
_entity_poly.entity_id
_entity_poly.type
_entity_poly.pdbx_seq_one_letter_code
_entity_poly.pdbx_strand_id
1 'polypeptide(L)'
;MARAAVSGRLTGRLSWRVARLVDYRDETPTARTLVLDATGWPGHSAGQHVDLRLTAADGYSTQRSYSLAAPADGDRLELTVQRVPDGEVSPYLTEVYSVGDPVEVRGPLGGWFVWHPAETEPVLLIAGGSGIVPLMAMVRARRAARSRTAFRLIYSVRSPAEVYYARELALPPRADDGVDVTYVYTRSAPQGRSGKPRRIGIADINRGGWPPEFEPSCFVCGPTGFVETAANMLVALGHAPGRIKTERFGPSGG
;
A
#
# COMPACT_ATOMS: atom_id res chain seq x y z
N MET A 1 -33.63 21.25 1.08
CA MET A 1 -32.55 20.68 1.92
C MET A 1 -32.48 19.18 1.63
N ALA A 2 -31.50 18.74 0.83
CA ALA A 2 -31.31 17.32 0.50
C ALA A 2 -30.45 16.68 1.62
N ARG A 3 -31.00 15.68 2.30
CA ARG A 3 -30.26 14.82 3.24
C ARG A 3 -29.52 13.77 2.42
N ALA A 4 -28.17 13.77 2.49
CA ALA A 4 -27.38 12.69 1.99
C ALA A 4 -27.64 11.41 2.80
N ALA A 5 -28.20 10.39 2.19
CA ALA A 5 -28.36 9.07 2.79
C ALA A 5 -27.02 8.35 2.71
N VAL A 6 -26.35 8.17 3.84
CA VAL A 6 -25.18 7.28 3.96
C VAL A 6 -25.70 5.85 4.06
N SER A 7 -25.71 5.14 2.94
CA SER A 7 -25.98 3.70 2.89
C SER A 7 -24.69 2.94 3.21
N GLY A 8 -24.41 2.74 4.49
CA GLY A 8 -23.33 1.89 4.97
C GLY A 8 -23.72 1.37 6.35
N ARG A 9 -24.24 0.14 6.43
CA ARG A 9 -24.39 -0.55 7.70
C ARG A 9 -23.02 -0.79 8.31
N LEU A 10 -22.62 0.04 9.25
CA LEU A 10 -21.58 -0.30 10.23
C LEU A 10 -22.17 -1.36 11.18
N THR A 11 -22.25 -2.60 10.71
CA THR A 11 -22.65 -3.75 11.51
C THR A 11 -21.39 -4.40 12.07
N GLY A 12 -20.95 -3.93 13.23
CA GLY A 12 -19.89 -4.54 14.02
C GLY A 12 -19.09 -3.46 14.74
N ARG A 13 -19.10 -3.50 16.08
CA ARG A 13 -18.13 -2.74 16.87
C ARG A 13 -16.74 -3.17 16.44
N LEU A 14 -15.90 -2.25 15.97
CA LEU A 14 -14.48 -2.48 15.73
C LEU A 14 -13.86 -2.95 17.05
N SER A 15 -13.59 -4.23 17.17
CA SER A 15 -12.97 -4.85 18.35
C SER A 15 -11.53 -5.25 18.05
N TRP A 16 -10.70 -5.20 19.07
CA TRP A 16 -9.37 -5.78 19.03
C TRP A 16 -9.48 -7.31 18.95
N ARG A 17 -8.66 -7.92 18.12
CA ARG A 17 -8.52 -9.37 17.92
C ARG A 17 -7.08 -9.75 18.16
N VAL A 18 -6.86 -10.89 18.77
CA VAL A 18 -5.52 -11.47 18.83
C VAL A 18 -5.22 -12.14 17.49
N ALA A 19 -4.15 -11.73 16.87
CA ALA A 19 -3.55 -12.39 15.72
C ALA A 19 -2.21 -12.99 16.11
N ARG A 20 -1.74 -14.02 15.39
CA ARG A 20 -0.43 -14.64 15.61
C ARG A 20 0.41 -14.58 14.35
N LEU A 21 1.70 -14.30 14.50
CA LEU A 21 2.64 -14.42 13.39
C LEU A 21 2.76 -15.89 12.98
N VAL A 22 2.46 -16.19 11.73
CA VAL A 22 2.57 -17.56 11.18
C VAL A 22 3.71 -17.70 10.18
N ASP A 23 4.10 -16.58 9.53
CA ASP A 23 5.22 -16.53 8.60
C ASP A 23 5.71 -15.10 8.41
N TYR A 24 6.92 -14.93 7.92
CA TYR A 24 7.43 -13.62 7.51
C TYR A 24 8.43 -13.75 6.34
N ARG A 25 8.63 -12.66 5.62
CA ARG A 25 9.65 -12.54 4.58
C ARG A 25 10.26 -11.14 4.57
N ASP A 26 11.58 -11.07 4.44
CA ASP A 26 12.26 -9.79 4.29
C ASP A 26 12.13 -9.31 2.85
N GLU A 27 11.56 -8.13 2.69
CA GLU A 27 11.44 -7.46 1.38
C GLU A 27 12.71 -6.69 1.04
N THR A 28 13.30 -6.06 2.05
CA THR A 28 14.56 -5.30 1.97
C THR A 28 15.27 -5.39 3.33
N PRO A 29 16.51 -4.92 3.48
CA PRO A 29 17.19 -4.87 4.79
C PRO A 29 16.45 -4.07 5.87
N THR A 30 15.47 -3.25 5.50
CA THR A 30 14.72 -2.40 6.43
C THR A 30 13.20 -2.63 6.38
N ALA A 31 12.72 -3.62 5.63
CA ALA A 31 11.30 -3.88 5.51
C ALA A 31 11.00 -5.39 5.50
N ARG A 32 10.00 -5.77 6.27
CA ARG A 32 9.56 -7.16 6.45
C ARG A 32 8.06 -7.26 6.23
N THR A 33 7.64 -8.23 5.45
CA THR A 33 6.24 -8.65 5.36
C THR A 33 5.95 -9.69 6.42
N LEU A 34 4.94 -9.43 7.22
CA LEU A 34 4.41 -10.31 8.27
C LEU A 34 3.14 -10.98 7.76
N VAL A 35 3.02 -12.28 7.97
CA VAL A 35 1.79 -13.05 7.71
C VAL A 35 1.19 -13.41 9.06
N LEU A 36 0.02 -12.85 9.34
CA LEU A 36 -0.69 -13.05 10.61
C LEU A 36 -1.90 -13.94 10.37
N ASP A 37 -2.21 -14.80 11.34
CA ASP A 37 -3.50 -15.49 11.47
C ASP A 37 -4.34 -14.76 12.51
N ALA A 38 -5.51 -14.27 12.10
CA ALA A 38 -6.46 -13.53 12.94
C ALA A 38 -7.83 -14.23 12.91
N THR A 39 -7.97 -15.30 13.66
CA THR A 39 -9.16 -16.16 13.69
C THR A 39 -10.47 -15.35 13.72
N GLY A 40 -11.38 -15.67 12.82
CA GLY A 40 -12.66 -14.98 12.64
C GLY A 40 -12.52 -13.58 12.02
N TRP A 41 -11.48 -13.35 11.20
CA TRP A 41 -11.34 -12.10 10.46
C TRP A 41 -12.53 -11.88 9.50
N PRO A 42 -13.13 -10.66 9.46
CA PRO A 42 -14.34 -10.42 8.64
C PRO A 42 -14.05 -10.25 7.13
N GLY A 43 -12.81 -10.45 6.69
CA GLY A 43 -12.37 -10.09 5.34
C GLY A 43 -12.04 -8.60 5.23
N HIS A 44 -11.48 -8.19 4.08
CA HIS A 44 -11.13 -6.81 3.79
C HIS A 44 -11.03 -6.56 2.28
N SER A 45 -11.06 -5.28 1.90
CA SER A 45 -10.85 -4.84 0.52
C SER A 45 -9.40 -4.38 0.31
N ALA A 46 -8.89 -4.55 -0.91
CA ALA A 46 -7.56 -4.09 -1.28
C ALA A 46 -7.44 -2.56 -1.16
N GLY A 47 -6.46 -2.10 -0.39
CA GLY A 47 -6.25 -0.70 -0.04
C GLY A 47 -6.70 -0.33 1.39
N GLN A 48 -7.33 -1.24 2.14
CA GLN A 48 -7.63 -1.04 3.56
C GLN A 48 -6.40 -1.28 4.44
N HIS A 49 -6.49 -0.85 5.69
CA HIS A 49 -5.45 -0.99 6.71
C HIS A 49 -6.01 -1.56 8.02
N VAL A 50 -5.13 -1.89 8.93
CA VAL A 50 -5.43 -2.28 10.31
C VAL A 50 -4.64 -1.42 11.28
N ASP A 51 -5.18 -1.23 12.49
CA ASP A 51 -4.38 -0.84 13.63
C ASP A 51 -3.78 -2.09 14.27
N LEU A 52 -2.50 -2.02 14.58
CA LEU A 52 -1.76 -3.04 15.32
C LEU A 52 -1.34 -2.45 16.65
N ARG A 53 -1.59 -3.19 17.75
CA ARG A 53 -1.23 -2.79 19.10
C ARG A 53 -0.28 -3.79 19.73
N LEU A 54 0.79 -3.27 20.31
CA LEU A 54 1.70 -4.01 21.19
C LEU A 54 1.45 -3.57 22.62
N THR A 55 1.43 -4.54 23.53
CA THR A 55 1.29 -4.29 24.97
C THR A 55 2.48 -4.92 25.68
N ALA A 56 3.23 -4.12 26.43
CA ALA A 56 4.35 -4.56 27.24
C ALA A 56 3.87 -5.23 28.53
N ALA A 57 4.77 -5.95 29.22
CA ALA A 57 4.44 -6.69 30.44
C ALA A 57 3.98 -5.78 31.61
N ASP A 58 4.37 -4.52 31.62
CA ASP A 58 3.95 -3.50 32.60
C ASP A 58 2.58 -2.86 32.27
N GLY A 59 1.92 -3.30 31.17
CA GLY A 59 0.64 -2.78 30.71
C GLY A 59 0.73 -1.56 29.80
N TYR A 60 1.91 -1.01 29.53
CA TYR A 60 2.08 0.04 28.53
C TYR A 60 1.69 -0.49 27.15
N SER A 61 0.91 0.27 26.39
CA SER A 61 0.51 -0.12 25.04
C SER A 61 0.71 1.00 24.03
N THR A 62 1.14 0.62 22.86
CA THR A 62 1.31 1.53 21.72
C THR A 62 0.68 0.92 20.47
N GLN A 63 0.13 1.77 19.60
CA GLN A 63 -0.51 1.30 18.36
C GLN A 63 0.01 2.06 17.15
N ARG A 64 0.00 1.36 16.00
CA ARG A 64 0.31 1.94 14.69
C ARG A 64 -0.60 1.34 13.63
N SER A 65 -0.92 2.15 12.62
CA SER A 65 -1.69 1.71 11.47
C SER A 65 -0.78 1.15 10.40
N TYR A 66 -1.15 0.00 9.84
CA TYR A 66 -0.44 -0.67 8.75
C TYR A 66 -1.41 -1.04 7.62
N SER A 67 -1.07 -0.66 6.40
CA SER A 67 -1.82 -1.06 5.23
C SER A 67 -1.71 -2.57 5.02
N LEU A 68 -2.83 -3.17 4.61
CA LEU A 68 -2.87 -4.58 4.20
C LEU A 68 -2.15 -4.73 2.86
N ALA A 69 -1.26 -5.71 2.76
CA ALA A 69 -0.41 -5.94 1.59
C ALA A 69 -1.00 -6.93 0.58
N ALA A 70 -2.05 -7.65 0.96
CA ALA A 70 -2.70 -8.69 0.15
C ALA A 70 -4.23 -8.55 0.21
N PRO A 71 -4.98 -9.14 -0.74
CA PRO A 71 -6.43 -9.30 -0.60
C PRO A 71 -6.76 -10.27 0.54
N ALA A 72 -8.04 -10.26 0.97
CA ALA A 72 -8.52 -11.17 2.01
C ALA A 72 -8.36 -12.65 1.57
N ASP A 73 -7.81 -13.47 2.48
CA ASP A 73 -7.65 -14.91 2.31
C ASP A 73 -7.97 -15.61 3.65
N GLY A 74 -9.24 -15.88 3.89
CA GLY A 74 -9.71 -16.43 5.16
C GLY A 74 -9.31 -15.53 6.33
N ASP A 75 -8.66 -16.13 7.34
CA ASP A 75 -8.19 -15.45 8.55
C ASP A 75 -6.78 -14.83 8.41
N ARG A 76 -6.17 -14.93 7.21
CA ARG A 76 -4.82 -14.43 6.96
C ARG A 76 -4.78 -12.95 6.65
N LEU A 77 -3.80 -12.26 7.24
CA LEU A 77 -3.47 -10.86 6.98
C LEU A 77 -2.00 -10.76 6.61
N GLU A 78 -1.68 -10.02 5.56
CA GLU A 78 -0.31 -9.63 5.23
C GLU A 78 -0.10 -8.14 5.49
N LEU A 79 0.93 -7.81 6.25
CA LEU A 79 1.35 -6.44 6.55
C LEU A 79 2.81 -6.29 6.17
N THR A 80 3.18 -5.23 5.47
CA THR A 80 4.61 -4.94 5.24
C THR A 80 5.03 -3.75 6.08
N VAL A 81 5.93 -4.00 7.00
CA VAL A 81 6.43 -3.05 8.00
C VAL A 81 7.79 -2.54 7.58
N GLN A 82 7.92 -1.22 7.46
CA GLN A 82 9.23 -0.56 7.32
C GLN A 82 9.77 -0.22 8.70
N ARG A 83 11.00 -0.61 8.99
CA ARG A 83 11.70 -0.23 10.21
C ARG A 83 11.97 1.27 10.22
N VAL A 84 11.55 1.93 11.28
CA VAL A 84 11.89 3.31 11.62
C VAL A 84 12.90 3.24 12.77
N PRO A 85 14.15 3.70 12.62
CA PRO A 85 15.23 3.45 13.59
C PRO A 85 14.89 3.83 15.04
N ASP A 86 14.25 4.96 15.25
CA ASP A 86 13.87 5.46 16.57
C ASP A 86 12.41 5.18 16.95
N GLY A 87 11.76 4.23 16.24
CA GLY A 87 10.39 3.84 16.50
C GLY A 87 10.30 2.77 17.59
N GLU A 88 9.18 2.73 18.33
CA GLU A 88 8.94 1.70 19.35
C GLU A 88 8.38 0.41 18.75
N VAL A 89 7.52 0.51 17.74
CA VAL A 89 6.75 -0.62 17.19
C VAL A 89 7.48 -1.30 16.05
N SER A 90 7.91 -0.54 15.04
CA SER A 90 8.47 -1.13 13.82
C SER A 90 9.80 -1.87 14.01
N PRO A 91 10.76 -1.46 14.88
CA PRO A 91 11.92 -2.27 15.18
C PRO A 91 11.55 -3.61 15.82
N TYR A 92 10.64 -3.62 16.80
CA TYR A 92 10.17 -4.87 17.41
C TYR A 92 9.58 -5.81 16.36
N LEU A 93 8.69 -5.33 15.50
CA LEU A 93 8.02 -6.13 14.46
C LEU A 93 8.97 -6.69 13.39
N THR A 94 10.09 -6.00 13.14
CA THR A 94 11.04 -6.40 12.09
C THR A 94 12.24 -7.19 12.60
N GLU A 95 12.56 -7.10 13.89
CA GLU A 95 13.81 -7.67 14.43
C GLU A 95 13.56 -8.73 15.51
N VAL A 96 12.52 -8.57 16.34
CA VAL A 96 12.28 -9.37 17.54
C VAL A 96 11.07 -10.31 17.37
N TYR A 97 10.01 -9.83 16.75
CA TYR A 97 8.73 -10.53 16.62
C TYR A 97 8.89 -11.85 15.85
N SER A 98 8.52 -12.95 16.49
CA SER A 98 8.81 -14.32 16.04
C SER A 98 7.54 -15.11 15.74
N VAL A 99 7.66 -16.16 14.92
CA VAL A 99 6.54 -17.07 14.59
C VAL A 99 5.95 -17.67 15.88
N GLY A 100 4.63 -17.55 16.01
CA GLY A 100 3.86 -17.94 17.19
C GLY A 100 3.54 -16.79 18.14
N ASP A 101 4.27 -15.68 18.10
CA ASP A 101 4.01 -14.53 18.96
C ASP A 101 2.65 -13.88 18.67
N PRO A 102 1.92 -13.46 19.69
CA PRO A 102 0.64 -12.78 19.53
C PRO A 102 0.82 -11.28 19.31
N VAL A 103 -0.14 -10.68 18.61
CA VAL A 103 -0.32 -9.24 18.49
C VAL A 103 -1.81 -8.92 18.42
N GLU A 104 -2.21 -7.74 18.85
CA GLU A 104 -3.60 -7.32 18.71
C GLU A 104 -3.79 -6.51 17.43
N VAL A 105 -4.81 -6.86 16.65
CA VAL A 105 -5.19 -6.16 15.42
C VAL A 105 -6.63 -5.67 15.50
N ARG A 106 -6.89 -4.52 14.92
CA ARG A 106 -8.24 -3.94 14.81
C ARG A 106 -8.47 -3.45 13.38
N GLY A 107 -9.57 -3.87 12.80
CA GLY A 107 -9.92 -3.52 11.43
C GLY A 107 -10.99 -4.44 10.83
N PRO A 108 -11.15 -4.43 9.48
CA PRO A 108 -10.44 -3.53 8.54
C PRO A 108 -10.89 -2.08 8.69
N LEU A 109 -9.98 -1.15 8.42
CA LEU A 109 -10.19 0.28 8.47
C LEU A 109 -9.99 0.91 7.08
N GLY A 110 -10.60 2.08 6.88
CA GLY A 110 -10.57 2.77 5.59
C GLY A 110 -11.63 2.24 4.63
N GLY A 111 -11.95 3.03 3.61
CA GLY A 111 -12.98 2.67 2.61
C GLY A 111 -12.95 3.58 1.38
N TRP A 112 -12.20 4.68 1.46
CA TRP A 112 -12.01 5.59 0.33
C TRP A 112 -10.90 5.12 -0.62
N PHE A 113 -9.80 4.67 -0.05
CA PHE A 113 -8.60 4.22 -0.78
C PHE A 113 -8.68 2.73 -1.12
N VAL A 114 -9.76 2.31 -1.76
CA VAL A 114 -9.99 0.91 -2.13
C VAL A 114 -10.24 0.76 -3.61
N TRP A 115 -9.82 -0.38 -4.15
CA TRP A 115 -10.11 -0.85 -5.50
C TRP A 115 -10.84 -2.19 -5.43
N HIS A 116 -11.84 -2.36 -6.30
CA HIS A 116 -12.61 -3.59 -6.39
C HIS A 116 -12.46 -4.25 -7.77
N PRO A 117 -12.38 -5.59 -7.84
CA PRO A 117 -12.21 -6.32 -9.10
C PRO A 117 -13.33 -6.11 -10.13
N ALA A 118 -14.49 -5.59 -9.71
CA ALA A 118 -15.59 -5.23 -10.60
C ALA A 118 -15.37 -3.88 -11.33
N GLU A 119 -14.38 -3.08 -10.91
CA GLU A 119 -14.03 -1.83 -11.59
C GLU A 119 -13.28 -2.15 -12.89
N THR A 120 -13.68 -1.50 -13.99
CA THR A 120 -13.18 -1.77 -15.35
C THR A 120 -12.33 -0.66 -15.92
N GLU A 121 -12.37 0.52 -15.32
CA GLU A 121 -11.57 1.67 -15.73
C GLU A 121 -10.08 1.41 -15.53
N PRO A 122 -9.20 1.93 -16.41
CA PRO A 122 -7.76 1.83 -16.21
C PRO A 122 -7.34 2.35 -14.85
N VAL A 123 -6.31 1.76 -14.27
CA VAL A 123 -5.81 2.12 -12.94
C VAL A 123 -4.38 2.64 -13.05
N LEU A 124 -4.13 3.79 -12.43
CA LEU A 124 -2.81 4.36 -12.23
C LEU A 124 -2.44 4.32 -10.75
N LEU A 125 -1.41 3.57 -10.43
CA LEU A 125 -0.85 3.45 -9.10
C LEU A 125 0.42 4.31 -9.00
N ILE A 126 0.54 5.18 -7.99
CA ILE A 126 1.73 5.99 -7.76
C ILE A 126 2.19 5.79 -6.32
N ALA A 127 3.34 5.13 -6.17
CA ALA A 127 3.91 4.75 -4.89
C ALA A 127 5.14 5.57 -4.51
N GLY A 128 5.21 6.03 -3.27
CA GLY A 128 6.42 6.58 -2.65
C GLY A 128 6.91 5.68 -1.53
N GLY A 129 8.06 5.00 -1.70
CA GLY A 129 8.63 4.09 -0.71
C GLY A 129 7.64 3.01 -0.25
N SER A 130 7.38 2.92 1.05
CA SER A 130 6.42 1.98 1.65
C SER A 130 4.96 2.20 1.20
N GLY A 131 4.66 3.30 0.49
CA GLY A 131 3.37 3.54 -0.16
C GLY A 131 2.98 2.50 -1.21
N ILE A 132 3.91 1.65 -1.61
CA ILE A 132 3.62 0.50 -2.46
C ILE A 132 2.72 -0.54 -1.79
N VAL A 133 2.69 -0.62 -0.46
CA VAL A 133 2.02 -1.70 0.28
C VAL A 133 0.53 -1.83 -0.05
N PRO A 134 -0.32 -0.81 0.15
CA PRO A 134 -1.74 -0.92 -0.20
C PRO A 134 -1.97 -1.06 -1.71
N LEU A 135 -1.08 -0.51 -2.54
CA LEU A 135 -1.17 -0.62 -3.99
C LEU A 135 -0.84 -2.05 -4.45
N MET A 136 0.07 -2.73 -3.77
CA MET A 136 0.36 -4.13 -4.04
C MET A 136 -0.80 -5.04 -3.67
N ALA A 137 -1.57 -4.73 -2.63
CA ALA A 137 -2.83 -5.43 -2.35
C ALA A 137 -3.81 -5.33 -3.53
N MET A 138 -3.92 -4.16 -4.18
CA MET A 138 -4.76 -3.98 -5.37
C MET A 138 -4.25 -4.80 -6.56
N VAL A 139 -2.93 -4.83 -6.80
CA VAL A 139 -2.31 -5.66 -7.85
C VAL A 139 -2.60 -7.14 -7.60
N ARG A 140 -2.44 -7.61 -6.37
CA ARG A 140 -2.71 -8.99 -5.98
C ARG A 140 -4.19 -9.34 -6.06
N ALA A 141 -5.08 -8.42 -5.67
CA ALA A 141 -6.53 -8.59 -5.82
C ALA A 141 -6.94 -8.70 -7.30
N ARG A 142 -6.36 -7.87 -8.18
CA ARG A 142 -6.55 -7.97 -9.63
C ARG A 142 -6.17 -9.34 -10.16
N ARG A 143 -4.99 -9.86 -9.77
CA ARG A 143 -4.49 -11.19 -10.16
C ARG A 143 -5.41 -12.30 -9.65
N ALA A 144 -5.75 -12.28 -8.36
CA ALA A 144 -6.63 -13.28 -7.74
C ALA A 144 -8.00 -13.36 -8.42
N ALA A 145 -8.57 -12.22 -8.79
CA ALA A 145 -9.83 -12.12 -9.50
C ALA A 145 -9.72 -12.40 -11.01
N ARG A 146 -8.50 -12.59 -11.55
CA ARG A 146 -8.24 -12.69 -13.00
C ARG A 146 -8.84 -11.53 -13.80
N SER A 147 -8.87 -10.33 -13.18
CA SER A 147 -9.38 -9.12 -13.82
C SER A 147 -8.46 -8.67 -14.95
N ARG A 148 -9.05 -8.24 -16.08
CA ARG A 148 -8.32 -7.68 -17.23
C ARG A 148 -8.14 -6.17 -17.14
N THR A 149 -8.54 -5.53 -16.06
CA THR A 149 -8.35 -4.10 -15.85
C THR A 149 -6.87 -3.74 -15.99
N ALA A 150 -6.57 -2.76 -16.83
CA ALA A 150 -5.22 -2.39 -17.15
C ALA A 150 -4.62 -1.54 -16.02
N PHE A 151 -3.54 -2.03 -15.40
CA PHE A 151 -2.81 -1.37 -14.33
C PHE A 151 -1.47 -0.84 -14.83
N ARG A 152 -1.13 0.39 -14.42
CA ARG A 152 0.21 0.97 -14.52
C ARG A 152 0.67 1.42 -13.14
N LEU A 153 1.95 1.22 -12.85
CA LEU A 153 2.57 1.57 -11.58
C LEU A 153 3.76 2.50 -11.81
N ILE A 154 3.75 3.66 -11.16
CA ILE A 154 4.93 4.52 -11.03
C ILE A 154 5.44 4.37 -9.60
N TYR A 155 6.64 3.79 -9.44
CA TYR A 155 7.21 3.53 -8.12
C TYR A 155 8.45 4.39 -7.86
N SER A 156 8.29 5.38 -6.99
CA SER A 156 9.38 6.25 -6.53
C SER A 156 10.04 5.63 -5.30
N VAL A 157 11.32 5.33 -5.39
CA VAL A 157 12.10 4.65 -4.35
C VAL A 157 13.51 5.18 -4.32
N ARG A 158 14.22 5.05 -3.19
CA ARG A 158 15.57 5.64 -3.04
C ARG A 158 16.60 4.94 -3.90
N SER A 159 16.59 3.60 -3.91
CA SER A 159 17.55 2.77 -4.63
C SER A 159 16.91 1.44 -5.04
N PRO A 160 17.56 0.66 -5.94
CA PRO A 160 17.09 -0.68 -6.30
C PRO A 160 17.00 -1.64 -5.09
N ALA A 161 17.90 -1.49 -4.11
CA ALA A 161 17.91 -2.33 -2.91
C ALA A 161 16.74 -2.06 -1.95
N GLU A 162 16.01 -0.98 -2.16
CA GLU A 162 14.84 -0.59 -1.35
C GLU A 162 13.50 -0.85 -2.07
N VAL A 163 13.52 -1.60 -3.18
CA VAL A 163 12.30 -2.00 -3.91
C VAL A 163 11.62 -3.15 -3.17
N TYR A 164 10.42 -2.91 -2.63
CA TYR A 164 9.59 -3.97 -2.07
C TYR A 164 8.95 -4.79 -3.19
N TYR A 165 8.70 -6.07 -2.92
CA TYR A 165 8.04 -7.00 -3.85
C TYR A 165 8.76 -7.11 -5.21
N ALA A 166 10.08 -6.93 -5.23
CA ALA A 166 10.87 -6.85 -6.46
C ALA A 166 10.63 -8.05 -7.39
N ARG A 167 10.47 -9.27 -6.84
CA ARG A 167 10.19 -10.48 -7.63
C ARG A 167 8.83 -10.44 -8.31
N GLU A 168 7.80 -9.96 -7.60
CA GLU A 168 6.44 -9.85 -8.15
C GLU A 168 6.31 -8.72 -9.18
N LEU A 169 7.02 -7.61 -8.96
CA LEU A 169 7.03 -6.46 -9.88
C LEU A 169 7.89 -6.71 -11.13
N ALA A 170 8.76 -7.71 -11.11
CA ALA A 170 9.55 -8.13 -12.27
C ALA A 170 8.78 -9.06 -13.23
N LEU A 171 7.56 -9.49 -12.90
CA LEU A 171 6.74 -10.32 -13.79
C LEU A 171 6.39 -9.54 -15.07
N PRO A 172 6.54 -10.16 -16.26
CA PRO A 172 6.30 -9.49 -17.53
C PRO A 172 4.84 -9.01 -17.63
N PRO A 173 4.59 -7.79 -18.14
CA PRO A 173 3.23 -7.27 -18.31
C PRO A 173 2.33 -8.10 -19.25
N ARG A 174 2.95 -8.95 -20.10
CA ARG A 174 2.24 -9.80 -21.08
C ARG A 174 1.65 -11.08 -20.51
N ALA A 175 2.12 -11.54 -19.37
CA ALA A 175 1.37 -12.50 -18.58
C ALA A 175 0.17 -11.74 -18.00
N ASP A 176 -1.04 -12.29 -17.99
CA ASP A 176 -2.25 -11.66 -17.43
C ASP A 176 -2.07 -11.16 -15.98
N ASP A 177 -0.96 -11.49 -15.37
CA ASP A 177 -0.56 -11.18 -14.00
C ASP A 177 0.40 -9.98 -13.86
N GLY A 178 0.97 -9.46 -14.96
CA GLY A 178 1.97 -8.38 -14.91
C GLY A 178 1.36 -6.99 -14.75
N VAL A 179 2.18 -6.07 -14.24
CA VAL A 179 1.90 -4.64 -14.15
C VAL A 179 3.03 -3.91 -14.86
N ASP A 180 2.69 -2.92 -15.69
CA ASP A 180 3.70 -2.04 -16.29
C ASP A 180 4.27 -1.11 -15.23
N VAL A 181 5.56 -1.27 -14.91
CA VAL A 181 6.22 -0.57 -13.80
C VAL A 181 7.24 0.44 -14.29
N THR A 182 7.02 1.71 -13.97
CA THR A 182 7.98 2.80 -14.15
C THR A 182 8.65 3.12 -12.83
N TYR A 183 9.95 2.81 -12.69
CA TYR A 183 10.72 3.16 -11.49
C TYR A 183 11.29 4.57 -11.57
N VAL A 184 11.19 5.32 -10.46
CA VAL A 184 11.83 6.63 -10.26
C VAL A 184 12.77 6.55 -9.06
N TYR A 185 14.08 6.51 -9.32
CA TYR A 185 15.09 6.42 -8.25
C TYR A 185 15.51 7.80 -7.78
N THR A 186 15.55 7.99 -6.44
CA THR A 186 15.81 9.32 -5.86
C THR A 186 17.21 9.51 -5.31
N ARG A 187 17.98 8.42 -5.04
CA ARG A 187 19.36 8.48 -4.51
C ARG A 187 20.36 7.74 -5.38
N SER A 188 20.08 6.51 -5.76
CA SER A 188 20.93 5.74 -6.66
C SER A 188 20.07 4.92 -7.62
N ALA A 189 20.51 4.81 -8.87
CA ALA A 189 19.83 4.05 -9.93
C ALA A 189 20.68 2.82 -10.32
N PRO A 190 20.09 1.79 -10.97
CA PRO A 190 20.83 0.66 -11.51
C PRO A 190 21.91 1.13 -12.50
N GLN A 191 23.02 0.38 -12.57
CA GLN A 191 24.05 0.62 -13.57
C GLN A 191 23.46 0.55 -15.00
N GLY A 192 23.90 1.43 -15.89
CA GLY A 192 23.44 1.49 -17.26
C GLY A 192 22.12 2.23 -17.48
N ARG A 193 21.44 2.67 -16.43
CA ARG A 193 20.24 3.51 -16.59
C ARG A 193 20.62 4.94 -16.96
N SER A 194 20.04 5.46 -18.03
CA SER A 194 20.19 6.87 -18.41
C SER A 194 19.50 7.82 -17.42
N GLY A 195 20.16 8.92 -17.08
CA GLY A 195 19.64 9.98 -16.22
C GLY A 195 20.08 9.86 -14.75
N LYS A 196 20.25 11.02 -14.10
CA LYS A 196 20.61 11.11 -12.67
C LYS A 196 19.39 10.79 -11.78
N PRO A 197 19.62 10.23 -10.57
CA PRO A 197 18.57 10.09 -9.57
C PRO A 197 17.89 11.43 -9.28
N ARG A 198 16.56 11.43 -9.20
CA ARG A 198 15.74 12.62 -8.97
C ARG A 198 14.39 12.27 -8.37
N ARG A 199 13.68 13.26 -7.87
CA ARG A 199 12.30 13.08 -7.44
C ARG A 199 11.37 12.89 -8.65
N ILE A 200 10.17 12.32 -8.41
CA ILE A 200 9.12 12.19 -9.43
C ILE A 200 8.78 13.57 -10.04
N GLY A 201 8.51 13.59 -11.32
CA GLY A 201 8.10 14.78 -12.05
C GLY A 201 7.02 14.48 -13.09
N ILE A 202 6.45 15.52 -13.67
CA ILE A 202 5.38 15.43 -14.69
C ILE A 202 5.77 14.49 -15.85
N ALA A 203 7.04 14.51 -16.28
CA ALA A 203 7.52 13.63 -17.35
C ALA A 203 7.44 12.14 -17.01
N ASP A 204 7.49 11.77 -15.71
CA ASP A 204 7.35 10.38 -15.29
C ASP A 204 5.88 9.95 -15.36
N ILE A 205 4.97 10.83 -14.96
CA ILE A 205 3.53 10.59 -15.02
C ILE A 205 3.08 10.48 -16.48
N ASN A 206 3.53 11.37 -17.36
CA ASN A 206 3.22 11.31 -18.79
C ASN A 206 3.74 10.04 -19.46
N ARG A 207 4.93 9.55 -19.06
CA ARG A 207 5.53 8.35 -19.65
C ARG A 207 4.94 7.07 -19.10
N GLY A 208 4.77 6.99 -17.78
CA GLY A 208 4.37 5.77 -17.07
C GLY A 208 2.89 5.71 -16.70
N GLY A 209 2.15 6.81 -16.85
CA GLY A 209 0.73 6.90 -16.54
C GLY A 209 -0.20 6.70 -17.74
N TRP A 210 -1.47 6.86 -17.49
CA TRP A 210 -2.53 6.93 -18.50
C TRP A 210 -2.78 8.39 -18.87
N PRO A 211 -3.04 8.73 -20.13
CA PRO A 211 -3.60 10.03 -20.49
C PRO A 211 -4.94 10.27 -19.75
N PRO A 212 -5.27 11.51 -19.36
CA PRO A 212 -6.49 11.82 -18.62
C PRO A 212 -7.78 11.49 -19.39
N GLU A 213 -7.72 11.44 -20.73
CA GLU A 213 -8.84 11.08 -21.61
C GLU A 213 -9.31 9.63 -21.42
N PHE A 214 -8.47 8.76 -20.87
CA PHE A 214 -8.86 7.40 -20.49
C PHE A 214 -9.57 7.33 -19.14
N GLU A 215 -9.73 8.47 -18.47
CA GLU A 215 -10.38 8.60 -17.15
C GLU A 215 -9.92 7.56 -16.11
N PRO A 216 -8.60 7.36 -15.91
CA PRO A 216 -8.12 6.33 -14.99
C PRO A 216 -8.51 6.63 -13.54
N SER A 217 -8.74 5.57 -12.77
CA SER A 217 -8.74 5.66 -11.30
C SER A 217 -7.29 5.76 -10.81
N CYS A 218 -6.93 6.88 -10.18
CA CYS A 218 -5.58 7.15 -9.71
C CYS A 218 -5.47 6.92 -8.20
N PHE A 219 -4.51 6.10 -7.77
CA PHE A 219 -4.22 5.82 -6.36
C PHE A 219 -2.81 6.27 -6.03
N VAL A 220 -2.68 7.26 -5.15
CA VAL A 220 -1.38 7.84 -4.77
C VAL A 220 -1.12 7.55 -3.30
N CYS A 221 -0.01 6.88 -2.98
CA CYS A 221 0.31 6.50 -1.61
C CYS A 221 1.79 6.71 -1.28
N GLY A 222 2.07 7.22 -0.08
CA GLY A 222 3.44 7.49 0.39
C GLY A 222 3.53 8.58 1.46
N PRO A 223 4.73 9.15 1.68
CA PRO A 223 4.92 10.27 2.57
C PRO A 223 4.09 11.50 2.15
N THR A 224 3.62 12.29 3.10
CA THR A 224 2.72 13.44 2.85
C THR A 224 3.20 14.33 1.71
N GLY A 225 4.45 14.81 1.74
CA GLY A 225 4.96 15.70 0.69
C GLY A 225 5.07 15.04 -0.70
N PHE A 226 5.28 13.72 -0.76
CA PHE A 226 5.24 12.97 -2.01
C PHE A 226 3.82 12.89 -2.57
N VAL A 227 2.85 12.57 -1.73
CA VAL A 227 1.44 12.43 -2.13
C VAL A 227 0.89 13.75 -2.64
N GLU A 228 1.12 14.85 -1.92
CA GLU A 228 0.70 16.19 -2.35
C GLU A 228 1.31 16.57 -3.71
N THR A 229 2.61 16.33 -3.88
CA THR A 229 3.30 16.64 -5.12
C THR A 229 2.74 15.82 -6.29
N ALA A 230 2.56 14.51 -6.11
CA ALA A 230 2.07 13.63 -7.18
C ALA A 230 0.59 13.92 -7.51
N ALA A 231 -0.25 14.16 -6.52
CA ALA A 231 -1.66 14.50 -6.74
C ALA A 231 -1.81 15.84 -7.49
N ASN A 232 -1.04 16.86 -7.10
CA ASN A 232 -1.04 18.16 -7.80
C ASN A 232 -0.56 18.01 -9.26
N MET A 233 0.44 17.18 -9.53
CA MET A 233 0.88 16.90 -10.90
C MET A 233 -0.22 16.22 -11.74
N LEU A 234 -0.96 15.26 -11.16
CA LEU A 234 -2.09 14.62 -11.84
C LEU A 234 -3.17 15.64 -12.21
N VAL A 235 -3.53 16.53 -11.27
CA VAL A 235 -4.51 17.60 -11.54
C VAL A 235 -3.99 18.55 -12.62
N ALA A 236 -2.72 18.95 -12.56
CA ALA A 236 -2.10 19.82 -13.58
C ALA A 236 -2.04 19.17 -14.98
N LEU A 237 -2.02 17.84 -15.06
CA LEU A 237 -2.10 17.08 -16.31
C LEU A 237 -3.54 16.88 -16.81
N GLY A 238 -4.55 17.31 -16.07
CA GLY A 238 -5.96 17.24 -16.47
C GLY A 238 -6.73 16.05 -15.91
N HIS A 239 -6.13 15.25 -15.02
CA HIS A 239 -6.89 14.18 -14.34
C HIS A 239 -7.95 14.77 -13.41
N ALA A 240 -9.16 14.22 -13.45
CA ALA A 240 -10.26 14.67 -12.62
C ALA A 240 -9.97 14.45 -11.11
N PRO A 241 -10.05 15.48 -10.26
CA PRO A 241 -9.75 15.35 -8.82
C PRO A 241 -10.56 14.26 -8.11
N GLY A 242 -11.82 14.04 -8.50
CA GLY A 242 -12.67 12.99 -7.95
C GLY A 242 -12.23 11.55 -8.26
N ARG A 243 -11.32 11.37 -9.23
CA ARG A 243 -10.71 10.09 -9.57
C ARG A 243 -9.33 9.88 -8.94
N ILE A 244 -8.83 10.88 -8.17
CA ILE A 244 -7.53 10.80 -7.50
C ILE A 244 -7.76 10.48 -6.02
N LYS A 245 -7.50 9.24 -5.65
CA LYS A 245 -7.56 8.77 -4.27
C LYS A 245 -6.16 8.81 -3.66
N THR A 246 -6.04 9.34 -2.44
CA THR A 246 -4.74 9.52 -1.78
C THR A 246 -4.73 8.92 -0.39
N GLU A 247 -3.61 8.30 -0.02
CA GLU A 247 -3.31 7.84 1.33
C GLU A 247 -1.90 8.27 1.75
N ARG A 248 -1.76 8.73 2.97
CA ARG A 248 -0.52 9.33 3.49
C ARG A 248 -0.04 8.56 4.69
N PHE A 249 1.26 8.33 4.77
CA PHE A 249 1.91 7.89 6.01
C PHE A 249 3.05 8.82 6.38
N GLY A 250 3.47 8.72 7.61
CA GLY A 250 4.50 9.50 8.21
C GLY A 250 4.03 10.08 9.53
N PRO A 251 4.90 10.73 10.29
CA PRO A 251 4.47 11.39 11.50
C PRO A 251 3.35 12.35 11.10
N SER A 252 2.19 12.19 11.72
CA SER A 252 1.15 13.22 11.74
C SER A 252 1.87 14.44 12.28
N GLY A 253 2.12 15.45 11.45
CA GLY A 253 2.78 16.66 11.86
C GLY A 253 2.06 17.19 13.08
N GLY A 254 2.78 17.25 14.21
CA GLY A 254 2.40 18.09 15.32
C GLY A 254 2.58 19.56 14.93
#